data_d7e4d52cc81c21c4b631c3d01155a4c0
#
_entry.id   d7e4d52cc81c21c4b631c3d01155a4c0
#
_cell.length_a   1.000
_cell.length_b   1.000
_cell.length_c   1.000
_cell.angle_alpha   90.00
_cell.angle_beta   90.00
_cell.angle_gamma   90.00
#
_symmetry.space_group_name_H-M   'P 1'
#
loop_
_entity.id
_entity.type
_entity.pdbx_description
1 polymer ?
#
loop_
_entity_poly.entity_id
_entity_poly.type
_entity_poly.pdbx_seq_one_letter_code
_entity_poly.pdbx_strand_id
1 'polypeptide(L)'
;MFANLLIILASSLVVIALFRRLRLPPVLGYLCVGLLVGPSAFDWVNESEHLPDVAELGVVFLLFSLGLEFSLSKMIALRQVVFRLGSQQVLISTALLGLLLMLLGMPLTPALLLGAGLSLSSTAIVSKELGSLGEVFSSHGQNAIGVLLFQDVVAVLLLTLVPVFAGSSTQAWYWALPLTLAKTVVLFIGLLLASRWLLPRLFHEVAASRSAELFVLLALVIVLLTAWLTHLLGLSPALGAFLAGMLLGESHYRHQIEADIRPFRDILLGVFFVSIGMLIDLQLFVSHSLLILALTVGLMVIKGIVVALLVKWRGSDSETAWRSGLALAQGGEFCFALMAQMQQNSLLPAQLGALLLAATFCSMLLTPLLLRAAPRIAAALHRKPNEEAQIEEISALNADLDKHVVICGYGRVGQSIGRFMRNARQPYIALDNDPVRVQEAATGESDVHYGDSSRGDLLTAVGLLRARLLVIAVDQSDVALRILKEARRLNAHVPILVRTRDDSQWAELKSAGATEVVPELLESSLMLASHALIMLGLPAHQVQEKVDQVRIDRYRLLHGFYPGANDEEA
;
A
#
# COMPACT_ATOMS: atom_id res chain seq x y z
N MET A 1 -1.30 -7.41 37.75
CA MET A 1 -1.83 -7.73 36.41
C MET A 1 -2.97 -6.81 35.98
N PHE A 2 -4.14 -6.78 36.66
CA PHE A 2 -5.27 -5.92 36.23
C PHE A 2 -4.95 -4.43 36.10
N ALA A 3 -4.24 -3.86 37.09
CA ALA A 3 -3.87 -2.44 37.07
C ALA A 3 -2.98 -2.12 35.85
N ASN A 4 -1.98 -2.95 35.56
CA ASN A 4 -1.07 -2.77 34.43
C ASN A 4 -1.84 -2.81 33.10
N LEU A 5 -2.73 -3.80 32.94
CA LEU A 5 -3.56 -3.90 31.73
C LEU A 5 -4.49 -2.71 31.57
N LEU A 6 -5.11 -2.23 32.66
CA LEU A 6 -5.97 -1.05 32.65
C LEU A 6 -5.19 0.22 32.26
N ILE A 7 -3.99 0.40 32.81
CA ILE A 7 -3.11 1.54 32.48
C ILE A 7 -2.73 1.49 30.99
N ILE A 8 -2.32 0.32 30.48
CA ILE A 8 -1.97 0.12 29.09
C ILE A 8 -3.16 0.46 28.17
N LEU A 9 -4.34 -0.08 28.46
CA LEU A 9 -5.53 0.14 27.62
C LEU A 9 -6.02 1.60 27.69
N ALA A 10 -6.03 2.22 28.89
CA ALA A 10 -6.48 3.60 29.06
C ALA A 10 -5.53 4.59 28.38
N SER A 11 -4.22 4.44 28.57
CA SER A 11 -3.22 5.28 27.90
C SER A 11 -3.22 5.07 26.38
N SER A 12 -3.39 3.82 25.93
CA SER A 12 -3.53 3.50 24.50
C SER A 12 -4.75 4.19 23.89
N LEU A 13 -5.89 4.19 24.56
CA LEU A 13 -7.10 4.86 24.10
C LEU A 13 -6.84 6.36 23.82
N VAL A 14 -6.20 7.04 24.77
CA VAL A 14 -5.91 8.48 24.64
C VAL A 14 -4.92 8.78 23.54
N VAL A 15 -3.79 8.05 23.53
CA VAL A 15 -2.72 8.31 22.55
C VAL A 15 -3.17 7.93 21.14
N ILE A 16 -3.87 6.81 20.95
CA ILE A 16 -4.36 6.42 19.62
C ILE A 16 -5.43 7.38 19.12
N ALA A 17 -6.31 7.90 20.00
CA ALA A 17 -7.27 8.93 19.60
C ALA A 17 -6.56 10.19 19.07
N LEU A 18 -5.47 10.60 19.73
CA LEU A 18 -4.62 11.70 19.28
C LEU A 18 -3.94 11.39 17.94
N PHE A 19 -3.34 10.20 17.80
CA PHE A 19 -2.66 9.77 16.57
C PHE A 19 -3.62 9.69 15.37
N ARG A 20 -4.88 9.25 15.59
CA ARG A 20 -5.93 9.29 14.57
C ARG A 20 -6.24 10.70 14.09
N ARG A 21 -6.32 11.68 15.00
CA ARG A 21 -6.50 13.11 14.64
C ARG A 21 -5.31 13.63 13.81
N LEU A 22 -4.10 13.20 14.14
CA LEU A 22 -2.88 13.55 13.41
C LEU A 22 -2.69 12.73 12.13
N ARG A 23 -3.62 11.81 11.83
CA ARG A 23 -3.56 10.88 10.68
C ARG A 23 -2.32 9.96 10.71
N LEU A 24 -1.78 9.70 11.89
CA LEU A 24 -0.66 8.79 12.11
C LEU A 24 -1.13 7.33 12.29
N PRO A 25 -0.29 6.33 11.97
CA PRO A 25 -0.60 4.93 12.19
C PRO A 25 -0.75 4.58 13.67
N PRO A 26 -1.75 3.75 14.06
CA PRO A 26 -1.96 3.34 15.47
C PRO A 26 -0.76 2.61 16.10
N VAL A 27 -0.01 1.85 15.31
CA VAL A 27 1.19 1.12 15.74
C VAL A 27 2.19 2.05 16.43
N LEU A 28 2.42 3.22 15.85
CA LEU A 28 3.31 4.23 16.45
C LEU A 28 2.75 4.77 17.77
N GLY A 29 1.43 4.89 17.88
CA GLY A 29 0.76 5.27 19.14
C GLY A 29 1.00 4.26 20.25
N TYR A 30 0.89 2.97 19.96
CA TYR A 30 1.18 1.90 20.94
C TYR A 30 2.64 1.91 21.40
N LEU A 31 3.60 2.11 20.50
CA LEU A 31 5.02 2.24 20.84
C LEU A 31 5.27 3.47 21.74
N CYS A 32 4.64 4.61 21.44
CA CYS A 32 4.71 5.80 22.30
C CYS A 32 4.11 5.54 23.68
N VAL A 33 2.98 4.83 23.77
CA VAL A 33 2.40 4.44 25.06
C VAL A 33 3.41 3.60 25.84
N GLY A 34 4.02 2.59 25.23
CA GLY A 34 5.04 1.77 25.88
C GLY A 34 6.20 2.58 26.43
N LEU A 35 6.72 3.49 25.62
CA LEU A 35 7.78 4.41 26.05
C LEU A 35 7.36 5.27 27.25
N LEU A 36 6.11 5.77 27.29
CA LEU A 36 5.61 6.63 28.35
C LEU A 36 5.28 5.86 29.64
N VAL A 37 4.59 4.71 29.55
CA VAL A 37 4.17 3.95 30.74
C VAL A 37 5.26 3.04 31.30
N GLY A 38 6.30 2.79 30.49
CA GLY A 38 7.41 1.92 30.82
C GLY A 38 8.39 2.49 31.85
N PRO A 39 9.41 1.70 32.21
CA PRO A 39 10.37 2.03 33.27
C PRO A 39 11.25 3.25 32.93
N SER A 40 11.36 3.60 31.67
CA SER A 40 12.21 4.70 31.21
C SER A 40 11.58 6.09 31.33
N ALA A 41 10.26 6.19 31.57
CA ALA A 41 9.55 7.46 31.68
C ALA A 41 8.75 7.55 33.02
N PHE A 42 7.47 7.15 33.02
CA PHE A 42 6.63 7.30 34.22
C PHE A 42 6.67 6.10 35.16
N ASP A 43 7.21 4.97 34.76
CA ASP A 43 7.30 3.71 35.53
C ASP A 43 5.96 3.26 36.13
N TRP A 44 4.87 3.48 35.40
CA TRP A 44 3.52 3.10 35.84
C TRP A 44 3.27 1.60 35.69
N VAL A 45 3.98 0.94 34.78
CA VAL A 45 3.86 -0.48 34.49
C VAL A 45 5.23 -1.13 34.70
N ASN A 46 5.34 -1.86 35.82
CA ASN A 46 6.53 -2.69 36.06
C ASN A 46 6.48 -3.96 35.22
N GLU A 47 7.64 -4.46 34.84
CA GLU A 47 7.75 -5.76 34.16
C GLU A 47 7.06 -6.85 35.00
N SER A 48 5.87 -7.25 34.59
CA SER A 48 5.18 -8.40 35.16
C SER A 48 5.62 -9.65 34.40
N GLU A 49 5.87 -10.75 35.11
CA GLU A 49 6.26 -12.05 34.54
C GLU A 49 5.35 -12.52 33.39
N HIS A 50 4.11 -12.02 33.32
CA HIS A 50 3.10 -12.43 32.33
C HIS A 50 2.94 -11.47 31.12
N LEU A 51 3.59 -10.32 31.13
CA LEU A 51 3.46 -9.37 30.02
C LEU A 51 4.07 -9.89 28.72
N PRO A 52 5.25 -10.57 28.75
CA PRO A 52 5.84 -11.21 27.58
C PRO A 52 4.94 -12.28 26.96
N ASP A 53 4.25 -13.09 27.76
CA ASP A 53 3.35 -14.15 27.27
C ASP A 53 2.16 -13.56 26.50
N VAL A 54 1.56 -12.46 27.01
CA VAL A 54 0.47 -11.77 26.34
C VAL A 54 0.96 -11.10 25.04
N ALA A 55 2.17 -10.54 25.07
CA ALA A 55 2.78 -9.95 23.90
C ALA A 55 3.07 -10.99 22.80
N GLU A 56 3.49 -12.22 23.17
CA GLU A 56 3.69 -13.32 22.24
C GLU A 56 2.40 -13.70 21.53
N LEU A 57 1.26 -13.74 22.23
CA LEU A 57 -0.06 -13.91 21.62
C LEU A 57 -0.36 -12.82 20.60
N GLY A 58 0.06 -11.58 20.84
CA GLY A 58 -0.06 -10.49 19.87
C GLY A 58 0.65 -10.79 18.55
N VAL A 59 1.86 -11.35 18.61
CA VAL A 59 2.61 -11.78 17.42
C VAL A 59 1.91 -12.95 16.71
N VAL A 60 1.37 -13.91 17.46
CA VAL A 60 0.61 -15.04 16.94
C VAL A 60 -0.59 -14.55 16.14
N PHE A 61 -1.40 -13.63 16.70
CA PHE A 61 -2.57 -13.07 16.01
C PHE A 61 -2.19 -12.15 14.84
N LEU A 62 -1.08 -11.42 14.94
CA LEU A 62 -0.55 -10.63 13.83
C LEU A 62 -0.23 -11.53 12.63
N LEU A 63 0.53 -12.60 12.85
CA LEU A 63 0.95 -13.51 11.79
C LEU A 63 -0.20 -14.35 11.26
N PHE A 64 -1.17 -14.70 12.08
CA PHE A 64 -2.42 -15.30 11.61
C PHE A 64 -3.17 -14.37 10.65
N SER A 65 -3.34 -13.10 11.03
CA SER A 65 -4.01 -12.11 10.18
C SER A 65 -3.26 -11.87 8.87
N LEU A 66 -1.92 -11.79 8.95
CA LEU A 66 -1.07 -11.72 7.76
C LEU A 66 -1.28 -12.93 6.85
N GLY A 67 -1.35 -14.14 7.44
CA GLY A 67 -1.70 -15.35 6.70
C GLY A 67 -3.05 -15.27 6.02
N LEU A 68 -4.09 -14.74 6.70
CA LEU A 68 -5.42 -14.52 6.10
C LEU A 68 -5.41 -13.54 4.93
N GLU A 69 -4.60 -12.49 5.03
CA GLU A 69 -4.45 -11.48 3.97
C GLU A 69 -3.62 -12.01 2.80
N PHE A 70 -2.86 -13.08 3.02
CA PHE A 70 -2.01 -13.71 2.02
C PHE A 70 -2.84 -14.28 0.88
N SER A 71 -2.64 -13.76 -0.31
CA SER A 71 -3.37 -14.17 -1.53
C SER A 71 -2.41 -14.71 -2.57
N LEU A 72 -2.45 -16.02 -2.79
CA LEU A 72 -1.67 -16.67 -3.84
C LEU A 72 -1.98 -16.08 -5.22
N SER A 73 -3.24 -15.74 -5.48
CA SER A 73 -3.66 -15.11 -6.75
C SER A 73 -2.97 -13.76 -6.99
N LYS A 74 -2.87 -12.90 -5.95
CA LYS A 74 -2.15 -11.63 -6.04
C LYS A 74 -0.65 -11.84 -6.24
N MET A 75 -0.06 -12.83 -5.55
CA MET A 75 1.37 -13.16 -5.72
C MET A 75 1.67 -13.67 -7.12
N ILE A 76 0.81 -14.50 -7.70
CA ILE A 76 0.95 -14.98 -9.07
C ILE A 76 0.78 -13.85 -10.08
N ALA A 77 -0.19 -12.97 -9.86
CA ALA A 77 -0.41 -11.78 -10.69
C ALA A 77 0.81 -10.83 -10.69
N LEU A 78 1.42 -10.62 -9.53
CA LEU A 78 2.59 -9.76 -9.34
C LEU A 78 3.92 -10.56 -9.27
N ARG A 79 3.96 -11.80 -9.74
CA ARG A 79 5.09 -12.73 -9.56
C ARG A 79 6.47 -12.16 -9.90
N GLN A 80 6.56 -11.33 -10.94
CA GLN A 80 7.83 -10.72 -11.34
C GLN A 80 8.30 -9.66 -10.32
N VAL A 81 7.39 -8.90 -9.73
CA VAL A 81 7.72 -7.92 -8.69
C VAL A 81 7.98 -8.65 -7.37
N VAL A 82 7.08 -9.52 -6.95
CA VAL A 82 7.16 -10.26 -5.68
C VAL A 82 8.46 -11.07 -5.61
N PHE A 83 8.66 -12.01 -6.52
CA PHE A 83 9.79 -12.94 -6.41
C PHE A 83 11.11 -12.38 -6.95
N ARG A 84 11.08 -11.52 -7.94
CA ARG A 84 12.30 -11.03 -8.57
C ARG A 84 12.79 -9.71 -7.96
N LEU A 85 11.91 -8.71 -7.81
CA LEU A 85 12.29 -7.45 -7.17
C LEU A 85 12.39 -7.62 -5.65
N GLY A 86 11.41 -8.30 -5.03
CA GLY A 86 11.39 -8.54 -3.59
C GLY A 86 12.60 -9.32 -3.11
N SER A 87 12.96 -10.45 -3.77
CA SER A 87 14.13 -11.23 -3.40
C SER A 87 15.43 -10.45 -3.57
N GLN A 88 15.60 -9.73 -4.68
CA GLN A 88 16.79 -8.89 -4.91
C GLN A 88 16.92 -7.80 -3.84
N GLN A 89 15.81 -7.13 -3.52
CA GLN A 89 15.79 -6.08 -2.50
C GLN A 89 16.18 -6.64 -1.12
N VAL A 90 15.57 -7.74 -0.67
CA VAL A 90 15.87 -8.34 0.62
C VAL A 90 17.33 -8.81 0.67
N LEU A 91 17.80 -9.55 -0.34
CA LEU A 91 19.16 -10.07 -0.37
C LEU A 91 20.21 -8.96 -0.36
N ILE A 92 20.06 -7.94 -1.21
CA ILE A 92 21.03 -6.85 -1.31
C ILE A 92 20.99 -5.98 -0.06
N SER A 93 19.79 -5.63 0.44
CA SER A 93 19.67 -4.86 1.68
C SER A 93 20.24 -5.63 2.88
N THR A 94 19.96 -6.93 2.98
CA THR A 94 20.53 -7.80 4.02
C THR A 94 22.07 -7.83 3.95
N ALA A 95 22.62 -8.00 2.76
CA ALA A 95 24.06 -8.04 2.57
C ALA A 95 24.73 -6.70 2.95
N LEU A 96 24.16 -5.57 2.52
CA LEU A 96 24.70 -4.25 2.82
C LEU A 96 24.57 -3.90 4.30
N LEU A 97 23.40 -4.07 4.90
CA LEU A 97 23.16 -3.77 6.31
C LEU A 97 23.90 -4.75 7.22
N GLY A 98 23.92 -6.04 6.85
CA GLY A 98 24.70 -7.06 7.57
C GLY A 98 26.20 -6.79 7.52
N LEU A 99 26.73 -6.42 6.36
CA LEU A 99 28.15 -6.02 6.22
C LEU A 99 28.46 -4.80 7.10
N LEU A 100 27.58 -3.79 7.12
CA LEU A 100 27.75 -2.62 7.97
C LEU A 100 27.81 -3.01 9.46
N LEU A 101 26.90 -3.90 9.90
CA LEU A 101 26.88 -4.41 11.28
C LEU A 101 28.13 -5.25 11.61
N MET A 102 28.63 -6.03 10.65
CA MET A 102 29.90 -6.77 10.82
C MET A 102 31.09 -5.83 10.96
N LEU A 103 31.14 -4.74 10.18
CA LEU A 103 32.17 -3.71 10.30
C LEU A 103 32.13 -3.00 11.66
N LEU A 104 30.96 -2.96 12.30
CA LEU A 104 30.77 -2.47 13.68
C LEU A 104 31.10 -3.55 14.75
N GLY A 105 31.63 -4.72 14.35
CA GLY A 105 32.09 -5.76 15.24
C GLY A 105 31.07 -6.85 15.59
N MET A 106 29.90 -6.88 14.95
CA MET A 106 28.94 -7.97 15.17
C MET A 106 29.38 -9.28 14.51
N PRO A 107 29.17 -10.44 15.15
CA PRO A 107 29.36 -11.74 14.53
C PRO A 107 28.47 -11.93 13.29
N LEU A 108 28.91 -12.76 12.34
CA LEU A 108 28.24 -12.96 11.05
C LEU A 108 26.75 -13.32 11.19
N THR A 109 26.41 -14.30 12.02
CA THR A 109 25.01 -14.78 12.14
C THR A 109 24.05 -13.73 12.68
N PRO A 110 24.32 -13.09 13.86
CA PRO A 110 23.48 -11.98 14.31
C PRO A 110 23.44 -10.80 13.35
N ALA A 111 24.55 -10.45 12.70
CA ALA A 111 24.61 -9.36 11.73
C ALA A 111 23.72 -9.61 10.51
N LEU A 112 23.71 -10.83 9.96
CA LEU A 112 22.85 -11.20 8.85
C LEU A 112 21.37 -11.27 9.24
N LEU A 113 21.04 -11.84 10.41
CA LEU A 113 19.67 -11.88 10.90
C LEU A 113 19.11 -10.47 11.12
N LEU A 114 19.90 -9.62 11.76
CA LEU A 114 19.51 -8.24 12.03
C LEU A 114 19.44 -7.41 10.73
N GLY A 115 20.41 -7.58 9.83
CA GLY A 115 20.40 -6.95 8.51
C GLY A 115 19.18 -7.37 7.69
N ALA A 116 18.77 -8.64 7.76
CA ALA A 116 17.56 -9.14 7.14
C ALA A 116 16.30 -8.52 7.77
N GLY A 117 16.22 -8.44 9.10
CA GLY A 117 15.14 -7.76 9.79
C GLY A 117 15.02 -6.29 9.42
N LEU A 118 16.13 -5.56 9.39
CA LEU A 118 16.18 -4.16 8.97
C LEU A 118 15.86 -3.96 7.48
N SER A 119 16.04 -4.99 6.63
CA SER A 119 15.66 -4.96 5.22
C SER A 119 14.15 -4.91 5.00
N LEU A 120 13.36 -5.38 5.96
CA LEU A 120 11.90 -5.40 5.92
C LEU A 120 11.34 -3.97 6.07
N SER A 121 10.19 -3.71 5.46
CA SER A 121 9.48 -2.44 5.52
C SER A 121 8.06 -2.65 6.08
N SER A 122 7.43 -1.60 6.61
CA SER A 122 6.10 -1.71 7.19
C SER A 122 5.01 -1.81 6.13
N THR A 123 4.39 -2.98 6.03
CA THR A 123 3.26 -3.24 5.14
C THR A 123 2.05 -2.40 5.54
N ALA A 124 1.76 -2.29 6.85
CA ALA A 124 0.60 -1.56 7.37
C ALA A 124 0.68 -0.06 7.06
N ILE A 125 1.85 0.57 7.23
CA ILE A 125 2.01 2.02 6.99
C ILE A 125 1.96 2.33 5.50
N VAL A 126 2.74 1.60 4.69
CA VAL A 126 2.86 1.86 3.26
C VAL A 126 1.53 1.64 2.54
N SER A 127 0.87 0.49 2.78
CA SER A 127 -0.42 0.19 2.15
C SER A 127 -1.50 1.21 2.51
N LYS A 128 -1.55 1.65 3.78
CA LYS A 128 -2.49 2.67 4.24
C LYS A 128 -2.23 4.04 3.61
N GLU A 129 -0.97 4.49 3.56
CA GLU A 129 -0.62 5.79 2.97
C GLU A 129 -0.83 5.78 1.45
N LEU A 130 -0.40 4.74 0.72
CA LEU A 130 -0.68 4.59 -0.71
C LEU A 130 -2.18 4.54 -0.98
N GLY A 131 -2.96 3.87 -0.11
CA GLY A 131 -4.42 3.86 -0.18
C GLY A 131 -5.02 5.25 -0.02
N SER A 132 -4.54 6.02 0.97
CA SER A 132 -5.02 7.38 1.23
C SER A 132 -4.67 8.37 0.11
N LEU A 133 -3.58 8.12 -0.62
CA LEU A 133 -3.13 8.90 -1.77
C LEU A 133 -3.77 8.43 -3.10
N GLY A 134 -4.51 7.32 -3.10
CA GLY A 134 -5.07 6.74 -4.33
C GLY A 134 -4.03 6.08 -5.25
N GLU A 135 -2.82 5.79 -4.73
CA GLU A 135 -1.66 5.36 -5.51
C GLU A 135 -1.37 3.86 -5.46
N VAL A 136 -2.27 3.05 -4.88
CA VAL A 136 -2.13 1.59 -4.76
C VAL A 136 -1.89 0.91 -6.12
N PHE A 137 -2.58 1.37 -7.15
CA PHE A 137 -2.51 0.82 -8.50
C PHE A 137 -1.51 1.52 -9.42
N SER A 138 -0.79 2.53 -8.93
CA SER A 138 0.30 3.16 -9.67
C SER A 138 1.50 2.21 -9.81
N SER A 139 2.39 2.45 -10.78
CA SER A 139 3.57 1.61 -11.01
C SER A 139 4.46 1.49 -9.76
N HIS A 140 4.72 2.61 -9.05
CA HIS A 140 5.48 2.58 -7.80
C HIS A 140 4.69 1.93 -6.65
N GLY A 141 3.36 2.09 -6.60
CA GLY A 141 2.50 1.43 -5.62
C GLY A 141 2.51 -0.09 -5.78
N GLN A 142 2.39 -0.60 -7.01
CA GLN A 142 2.47 -2.02 -7.30
C GLN A 142 3.86 -2.60 -6.99
N ASN A 143 4.93 -1.86 -7.29
CA ASN A 143 6.28 -2.25 -6.89
C ASN A 143 6.41 -2.34 -5.38
N ALA A 144 5.94 -1.34 -4.64
CA ALA A 144 6.00 -1.33 -3.19
C ALA A 144 5.20 -2.51 -2.59
N ILE A 145 3.93 -2.69 -2.99
CA ILE A 145 3.08 -3.78 -2.49
C ILE A 145 3.66 -5.15 -2.84
N GLY A 146 4.18 -5.33 -4.06
CA GLY A 146 4.79 -6.60 -4.44
C GLY A 146 6.02 -6.95 -3.61
N VAL A 147 6.88 -5.97 -3.33
CA VAL A 147 8.05 -6.16 -2.44
C VAL A 147 7.61 -6.48 -1.01
N LEU A 148 6.62 -5.75 -0.47
CA LEU A 148 6.07 -5.97 0.87
C LEU A 148 5.51 -7.39 1.03
N LEU A 149 4.76 -7.89 0.05
CA LEU A 149 4.25 -9.27 0.06
C LEU A 149 5.39 -10.31 0.14
N PHE A 150 6.52 -10.07 -0.52
CA PHE A 150 7.68 -10.94 -0.39
C PHE A 150 8.34 -10.81 0.99
N GLN A 151 8.48 -9.59 1.48
CA GLN A 151 9.06 -9.31 2.81
C GLN A 151 8.25 -9.95 3.94
N ASP A 152 6.93 -10.00 3.84
CA ASP A 152 6.05 -10.64 4.83
C ASP A 152 6.34 -12.15 4.94
N VAL A 153 6.57 -12.83 3.81
CA VAL A 153 7.01 -14.24 3.82
C VAL A 153 8.39 -14.40 4.47
N VAL A 154 9.32 -13.49 4.14
CA VAL A 154 10.67 -13.50 4.72
C VAL A 154 10.62 -13.23 6.22
N ALA A 155 9.74 -12.34 6.70
CA ALA A 155 9.57 -12.05 8.12
C ALA A 155 9.22 -13.32 8.93
N VAL A 156 8.27 -14.12 8.42
CA VAL A 156 7.88 -15.38 9.05
C VAL A 156 9.06 -16.36 9.10
N LEU A 157 9.82 -16.46 8.01
CA LEU A 157 11.00 -17.33 7.95
C LEU A 157 12.07 -16.86 8.94
N LEU A 158 12.36 -15.56 9.02
CA LEU A 158 13.35 -15.01 9.96
C LEU A 158 12.97 -15.29 11.41
N LEU A 159 11.71 -15.04 11.80
CA LEU A 159 11.22 -15.34 13.16
C LEU A 159 11.32 -16.83 13.52
N THR A 160 11.20 -17.71 12.53
CA THR A 160 11.38 -19.16 12.73
C THR A 160 12.86 -19.54 12.85
N LEU A 161 13.76 -18.82 12.18
CA LEU A 161 15.19 -19.14 12.15
C LEU A 161 15.97 -18.64 13.37
N VAL A 162 15.50 -17.57 14.05
CA VAL A 162 16.21 -17.01 15.22
C VAL A 162 16.51 -18.07 16.29
N PRO A 163 15.53 -18.89 16.77
CA PRO A 163 15.81 -19.93 17.77
C PRO A 163 16.79 -20.99 17.27
N VAL A 164 16.77 -21.30 15.97
CA VAL A 164 17.68 -22.29 15.36
C VAL A 164 19.13 -21.80 15.42
N PHE A 165 19.35 -20.51 15.14
CA PHE A 165 20.68 -19.92 15.17
C PHE A 165 21.15 -19.49 16.57
N ALA A 166 20.26 -19.43 17.55
CA ALA A 166 20.60 -19.13 18.94
C ALA A 166 21.40 -20.24 19.63
N GLY A 167 21.49 -21.42 19.01
CA GLY A 167 22.46 -22.44 19.44
C GLY A 167 22.16 -23.15 20.75
N SER A 168 20.91 -23.24 21.17
CA SER A 168 20.51 -24.04 22.35
C SER A 168 20.57 -25.54 22.11
N SER A 169 20.85 -25.98 20.89
CA SER A 169 21.03 -27.39 20.56
C SER A 169 22.50 -27.72 20.35
N THR A 170 22.98 -28.72 21.04
CA THR A 170 24.29 -29.40 20.80
C THR A 170 24.44 -29.98 19.39
N GLN A 171 23.43 -29.81 18.55
CA GLN A 171 23.41 -30.20 17.15
C GLN A 171 23.96 -29.08 16.26
N ALA A 172 24.91 -29.46 15.42
CA ALA A 172 25.47 -28.54 14.44
C ALA A 172 24.36 -27.98 13.52
N TRP A 173 24.38 -26.68 13.21
CA TRP A 173 23.36 -25.95 12.43
C TRP A 173 22.98 -26.65 11.10
N TYR A 174 23.89 -27.39 10.47
CA TYR A 174 23.65 -28.11 9.21
C TYR A 174 22.72 -29.31 9.35
N TRP A 175 22.50 -29.85 10.59
CA TRP A 175 21.48 -30.85 10.88
C TRP A 175 20.18 -30.21 11.40
N ALA A 176 20.29 -29.13 12.16
CA ALA A 176 19.13 -28.42 12.72
C ALA A 176 18.26 -27.80 11.63
N LEU A 177 18.87 -27.18 10.60
CA LEU A 177 18.13 -26.52 9.51
C LEU A 177 17.30 -27.49 8.66
N PRO A 178 17.85 -28.61 8.12
CA PRO A 178 17.05 -29.60 7.38
C PRO A 178 15.94 -30.24 8.23
N LEU A 179 16.20 -30.48 9.50
CA LEU A 179 15.20 -31.05 10.41
C LEU A 179 14.06 -30.06 10.65
N THR A 180 14.36 -28.78 10.86
CA THR A 180 13.36 -27.71 11.00
C THR A 180 12.53 -27.58 9.73
N LEU A 181 13.15 -27.57 8.57
CA LEU A 181 12.45 -27.56 7.28
C LEU A 181 11.55 -28.79 7.10
N ALA A 182 12.05 -29.99 7.43
CA ALA A 182 11.25 -31.22 7.35
C ALA A 182 10.02 -31.15 8.27
N LYS A 183 10.19 -30.70 9.53
CA LYS A 183 9.08 -30.51 10.48
C LYS A 183 8.08 -29.49 9.95
N THR A 184 8.54 -28.37 9.38
CA THR A 184 7.69 -27.33 8.80
C THR A 184 6.89 -27.87 7.61
N VAL A 185 7.51 -28.64 6.73
CA VAL A 185 6.83 -29.27 5.57
C VAL A 185 5.79 -30.29 6.03
N VAL A 186 6.11 -31.15 7.00
CA VAL A 186 5.16 -32.13 7.56
C VAL A 186 3.97 -31.43 8.20
N LEU A 187 4.22 -30.37 8.98
CA LEU A 187 3.18 -29.55 9.57
C LEU A 187 2.30 -28.91 8.50
N PHE A 188 2.90 -28.29 7.49
CA PHE A 188 2.17 -27.65 6.39
C PHE A 188 1.28 -28.65 5.65
N ILE A 189 1.79 -29.86 5.34
CA ILE A 189 0.99 -30.92 4.71
C ILE A 189 -0.16 -31.35 5.63
N GLY A 190 0.09 -31.54 6.91
CA GLY A 190 -0.94 -31.89 7.90
C GLY A 190 -2.05 -30.83 7.98
N LEU A 191 -1.66 -29.55 8.06
CA LEU A 191 -2.60 -28.43 8.06
C LEU A 191 -3.35 -28.29 6.73
N LEU A 192 -2.69 -28.54 5.60
CA LEU A 192 -3.31 -28.51 4.27
C LEU A 192 -4.35 -29.63 4.13
N LEU A 193 -4.08 -30.81 4.64
CA LEU A 193 -5.06 -31.90 4.69
C LEU A 193 -6.23 -31.53 5.61
N ALA A 194 -5.95 -31.00 6.80
CA ALA A 194 -6.99 -30.51 7.72
C ALA A 194 -7.86 -29.42 7.09
N SER A 195 -7.25 -28.47 6.37
CA SER A 195 -7.98 -27.40 5.71
C SER A 195 -8.91 -27.87 4.59
N ARG A 196 -8.57 -28.96 3.92
CA ARG A 196 -9.40 -29.53 2.85
C ARG A 196 -10.53 -30.42 3.35
N TRP A 197 -10.33 -31.13 4.47
CA TRP A 197 -11.26 -32.17 4.90
C TRP A 197 -11.96 -31.85 6.22
N LEU A 198 -11.26 -31.31 7.20
CA LEU A 198 -11.79 -31.07 8.54
C LEU A 198 -12.41 -29.67 8.67
N LEU A 199 -11.68 -28.62 8.28
CA LEU A 199 -12.11 -27.26 8.48
C LEU A 199 -13.42 -26.89 7.75
N PRO A 200 -13.65 -27.28 6.48
CA PRO A 200 -14.92 -26.98 5.83
C PRO A 200 -16.14 -27.58 6.54
N ARG A 201 -15.97 -28.79 7.09
CA ARG A 201 -17.04 -29.45 7.85
C ARG A 201 -17.32 -28.71 9.16
N LEU A 202 -16.28 -28.38 9.93
CA LEU A 202 -16.41 -27.65 11.18
C LEU A 202 -17.05 -26.27 10.96
N PHE A 203 -16.56 -25.51 9.98
CA PHE A 203 -17.13 -24.21 9.65
C PHE A 203 -18.57 -24.30 9.12
N HIS A 204 -18.91 -25.36 8.37
CA HIS A 204 -20.28 -25.57 7.90
C HIS A 204 -21.25 -25.83 9.07
N GLU A 205 -20.89 -26.72 10.01
CA GLU A 205 -21.69 -27.01 11.20
C GLU A 205 -21.88 -25.76 12.08
N VAL A 206 -20.80 -25.03 12.32
CA VAL A 206 -20.84 -23.79 13.11
C VAL A 206 -21.65 -22.70 12.39
N ALA A 207 -21.47 -22.52 11.10
CA ALA A 207 -22.26 -21.57 10.31
C ALA A 207 -23.75 -21.94 10.28
N ALA A 208 -24.08 -23.24 10.22
CA ALA A 208 -25.45 -23.73 10.28
C ALA A 208 -26.14 -23.40 11.63
N SER A 209 -25.37 -23.30 12.72
CA SER A 209 -25.90 -22.90 14.03
C SER A 209 -26.29 -21.42 14.11
N ARG A 210 -25.88 -20.59 13.16
CA ARG A 210 -26.08 -19.13 13.12
C ARG A 210 -25.59 -18.40 14.38
N SER A 211 -24.64 -18.98 15.12
CA SER A 211 -24.06 -18.38 16.32
C SER A 211 -22.73 -17.72 15.98
N ALA A 212 -22.67 -16.40 16.09
CA ALA A 212 -21.43 -15.63 15.94
C ALA A 212 -20.39 -16.03 17.00
N GLU A 213 -20.81 -16.35 18.23
CA GLU A 213 -19.94 -16.78 19.31
C GLU A 213 -19.18 -18.07 18.98
N LEU A 214 -19.89 -19.08 18.46
CA LEU A 214 -19.27 -20.36 18.06
C LEU A 214 -18.30 -20.15 16.91
N PHE A 215 -18.59 -19.23 16.00
CA PHE A 215 -17.71 -18.95 14.88
C PHE A 215 -16.37 -18.32 15.34
N VAL A 216 -16.45 -17.31 16.22
CA VAL A 216 -15.28 -16.69 16.84
C VAL A 216 -14.46 -17.72 17.63
N LEU A 217 -15.13 -18.53 18.47
CA LEU A 217 -14.47 -19.57 19.27
C LEU A 217 -13.76 -20.57 18.39
N LEU A 218 -14.38 -21.05 17.31
CA LEU A 218 -13.73 -21.97 16.37
C LEU A 218 -12.48 -21.35 15.75
N ALA A 219 -12.56 -20.12 15.31
CA ALA A 219 -11.41 -19.42 14.72
C ALA A 219 -10.26 -19.25 15.74
N LEU A 220 -10.58 -18.84 16.98
CA LEU A 220 -9.60 -18.71 18.07
C LEU A 220 -8.96 -20.07 18.41
N VAL A 221 -9.76 -21.13 18.51
CA VAL A 221 -9.25 -22.50 18.78
C VAL A 221 -8.30 -22.93 17.66
N ILE A 222 -8.62 -22.69 16.40
CA ILE A 222 -7.74 -23.06 15.28
C ILE A 222 -6.40 -22.31 15.38
N VAL A 223 -6.42 -21.00 15.64
CA VAL A 223 -5.20 -20.19 15.77
C VAL A 223 -4.33 -20.70 16.92
N LEU A 224 -4.92 -20.86 18.11
CA LEU A 224 -4.19 -21.26 19.30
C LEU A 224 -3.71 -22.72 19.22
N LEU A 225 -4.52 -23.62 18.67
CA LEU A 225 -4.17 -25.02 18.47
C LEU A 225 -2.98 -25.18 17.51
N THR A 226 -2.99 -24.44 16.41
CA THR A 226 -1.89 -24.48 15.44
C THR A 226 -0.60 -23.86 15.99
N ALA A 227 -0.70 -22.77 16.74
CA ALA A 227 0.42 -22.16 17.45
C ALA A 227 1.00 -23.11 18.52
N TRP A 228 0.13 -23.78 19.28
CA TRP A 228 0.56 -24.76 20.27
C TRP A 228 1.20 -26.01 19.65
N LEU A 229 0.63 -26.51 18.55
CA LEU A 229 1.17 -27.65 17.82
C LEU A 229 2.58 -27.38 17.26
N THR A 230 2.80 -26.17 16.72
CA THR A 230 4.13 -25.76 16.27
C THR A 230 5.12 -25.65 17.41
N HIS A 231 4.69 -25.11 18.55
CA HIS A 231 5.51 -25.04 19.76
C HIS A 231 5.95 -26.45 20.24
N LEU A 232 5.05 -27.41 20.25
CA LEU A 232 5.38 -28.83 20.58
C LEU A 232 6.41 -29.44 19.63
N LEU A 233 6.41 -29.02 18.36
CA LEU A 233 7.40 -29.48 17.37
C LEU A 233 8.74 -28.74 17.49
N GLY A 234 8.88 -27.81 18.44
CA GLY A 234 10.06 -26.97 18.61
C GLY A 234 10.20 -25.89 17.51
N LEU A 235 9.07 -25.49 16.91
CA LEU A 235 8.96 -24.41 15.94
C LEU A 235 8.34 -23.16 16.60
N SER A 236 8.47 -22.01 15.96
CA SER A 236 7.83 -20.79 16.46
C SER A 236 6.30 -20.91 16.42
N PRO A 237 5.56 -20.55 17.51
CA PRO A 237 4.10 -20.49 17.51
C PRO A 237 3.53 -19.60 16.42
N ALA A 238 4.24 -18.53 16.11
CA ALA A 238 3.92 -17.57 15.08
C ALA A 238 3.87 -18.19 13.66
N LEU A 239 4.74 -19.18 13.36
CA LEU A 239 4.71 -19.93 12.11
C LEU A 239 3.40 -20.72 11.95
N GLY A 240 2.96 -21.40 13.02
CA GLY A 240 1.72 -22.16 13.00
C GLY A 240 0.50 -21.29 12.74
N ALA A 241 0.44 -20.15 13.41
CA ALA A 241 -0.60 -19.16 13.20
C ALA A 241 -0.62 -18.63 11.76
N PHE A 242 0.55 -18.30 11.19
CA PHE A 242 0.66 -17.86 9.80
C PHE A 242 0.16 -18.92 8.81
N LEU A 243 0.60 -20.17 8.97
CA LEU A 243 0.18 -21.27 8.11
C LEU A 243 -1.33 -21.52 8.20
N ALA A 244 -1.90 -21.48 9.40
CA ALA A 244 -3.34 -21.59 9.61
C ALA A 244 -4.09 -20.43 8.94
N GLY A 245 -3.60 -19.19 9.11
CA GLY A 245 -4.15 -18.01 8.47
C GLY A 245 -4.14 -18.12 6.94
N MET A 246 -3.03 -18.56 6.35
CA MET A 246 -2.90 -18.74 4.91
C MET A 246 -3.89 -19.77 4.36
N LEU A 247 -4.09 -20.89 5.05
CA LEU A 247 -5.03 -21.93 4.65
C LEU A 247 -6.49 -21.47 4.79
N LEU A 248 -6.82 -20.73 5.86
CA LEU A 248 -8.14 -20.16 6.06
C LEU A 248 -8.41 -18.97 5.13
N GLY A 249 -7.37 -18.26 4.71
CA GLY A 249 -7.44 -17.15 3.76
C GLY A 249 -7.93 -17.56 2.36
N GLU A 250 -7.83 -18.83 2.00
CA GLU A 250 -8.39 -19.38 0.76
C GLU A 250 -9.82 -19.94 0.94
N SER A 251 -10.37 -19.93 2.15
CA SER A 251 -11.72 -20.42 2.44
C SER A 251 -12.79 -19.38 2.08
N HIS A 252 -14.00 -19.86 1.82
CA HIS A 252 -15.18 -18.98 1.62
C HIS A 252 -15.50 -18.12 2.85
N TYR A 253 -15.03 -18.50 4.02
CA TYR A 253 -15.28 -17.82 5.29
C TYR A 253 -14.23 -16.77 5.65
N ARG A 254 -13.24 -16.53 4.77
CA ARG A 254 -12.11 -15.62 5.01
C ARG A 254 -12.53 -14.28 5.58
N HIS A 255 -13.48 -13.59 4.94
CA HIS A 255 -13.89 -12.24 5.35
C HIS A 255 -14.57 -12.23 6.71
N GLN A 256 -15.36 -13.29 7.02
CA GLN A 256 -15.99 -13.43 8.32
C GLN A 256 -14.94 -13.66 9.40
N ILE A 257 -14.01 -14.59 9.18
CA ILE A 257 -12.91 -14.89 10.11
C ILE A 257 -12.08 -13.62 10.37
N GLU A 258 -11.73 -12.89 9.32
CA GLU A 258 -10.97 -11.66 9.42
C GLU A 258 -11.72 -10.60 10.26
N ALA A 259 -13.01 -10.41 10.02
CA ALA A 259 -13.83 -9.46 10.75
C ALA A 259 -13.93 -9.81 12.24
N ASP A 260 -14.14 -11.08 12.55
CA ASP A 260 -14.38 -11.56 13.90
C ASP A 260 -13.07 -11.64 14.74
N ILE A 261 -11.94 -11.92 14.12
CA ILE A 261 -10.62 -11.96 14.79
C ILE A 261 -10.00 -10.57 14.96
N ARG A 262 -10.34 -9.62 14.10
CA ARG A 262 -9.77 -8.28 14.10
C ARG A 262 -9.74 -7.58 15.46
N PRO A 263 -10.81 -7.56 16.29
CA PRO A 263 -10.78 -6.90 17.59
C PRO A 263 -9.75 -7.50 18.55
N PHE A 264 -9.63 -8.83 18.56
CA PHE A 264 -8.65 -9.55 19.39
C PHE A 264 -7.23 -9.25 18.92
N ARG A 265 -6.99 -9.36 17.62
CA ARG A 265 -5.71 -9.01 17.02
C ARG A 265 -5.29 -7.58 17.39
N ASP A 266 -6.16 -6.60 17.19
CA ASP A 266 -5.82 -5.18 17.37
C ASP A 266 -5.47 -4.87 18.83
N ILE A 267 -6.16 -5.50 19.80
CA ILE A 267 -5.85 -5.33 21.24
C ILE A 267 -4.55 -6.03 21.59
N LEU A 268 -4.36 -7.29 21.22
CA LEU A 268 -3.17 -8.07 21.55
C LEU A 268 -1.92 -7.50 20.87
N LEU A 269 -2.07 -7.06 19.62
CA LEU A 269 -1.02 -6.35 18.90
C LEU A 269 -0.67 -5.03 19.58
N GLY A 270 -1.67 -4.34 20.14
CA GLY A 270 -1.45 -3.14 20.95
C GLY A 270 -0.59 -3.43 22.17
N VAL A 271 -0.89 -4.49 22.91
CA VAL A 271 -0.08 -4.93 24.07
C VAL A 271 1.33 -5.29 23.66
N PHE A 272 1.49 -6.01 22.54
CA PHE A 272 2.80 -6.34 21.98
C PHE A 272 3.64 -5.09 21.66
N PHE A 273 3.07 -4.11 20.95
CA PHE A 273 3.82 -2.89 20.64
C PHE A 273 4.09 -2.03 21.87
N VAL A 274 3.18 -2.01 22.84
CA VAL A 274 3.45 -1.37 24.14
C VAL A 274 4.63 -2.04 24.84
N SER A 275 4.68 -3.36 24.88
CA SER A 275 5.82 -4.10 25.47
C SER A 275 7.13 -3.76 24.78
N ILE A 276 7.14 -3.67 23.45
CA ILE A 276 8.33 -3.24 22.70
C ILE A 276 8.68 -1.78 23.00
N GLY A 277 7.67 -0.91 23.07
CA GLY A 277 7.88 0.49 23.44
C GLY A 277 8.54 0.67 24.81
N MET A 278 8.24 -0.22 25.76
CA MET A 278 8.89 -0.24 27.08
C MET A 278 10.38 -0.62 27.03
N LEU A 279 10.84 -1.31 25.99
CA LEU A 279 12.25 -1.63 25.78
C LEU A 279 13.06 -0.41 25.26
N ILE A 280 12.39 0.66 24.86
CA ILE A 280 13.05 1.88 24.42
C ILE A 280 13.46 2.70 25.65
N ASP A 281 14.75 2.86 25.87
CA ASP A 281 15.30 3.67 26.94
C ASP A 281 15.29 5.16 26.54
N LEU A 282 14.47 5.96 27.24
CA LEU A 282 14.33 7.39 26.99
C LEU A 282 15.63 8.15 27.27
N GLN A 283 16.39 7.76 28.31
CA GLN A 283 17.66 8.38 28.62
C GLN A 283 18.70 8.11 27.52
N LEU A 284 18.75 6.88 27.03
CA LEU A 284 19.59 6.49 25.90
C LEU A 284 19.15 7.20 24.62
N PHE A 285 17.83 7.36 24.40
CA PHE A 285 17.27 8.09 23.27
C PHE A 285 17.72 9.55 23.24
N VAL A 286 17.69 10.25 24.39
CA VAL A 286 18.10 11.65 24.49
C VAL A 286 19.63 11.78 24.40
N SER A 287 20.40 10.94 25.11
CA SER A 287 21.87 11.01 25.16
C SER A 287 22.52 10.64 23.84
N HIS A 288 21.90 9.77 23.03
CA HIS A 288 22.42 9.32 21.74
C HIS A 288 21.53 9.78 20.55
N SER A 289 20.78 10.87 20.73
CA SER A 289 19.84 11.37 19.73
C SER A 289 20.45 11.57 18.33
N LEU A 290 21.67 12.11 18.27
CA LEU A 290 22.39 12.31 17.00
C LEU A 290 22.73 10.96 16.33
N LEU A 291 23.15 9.96 17.10
CA LEU A 291 23.43 8.61 16.60
C LEU A 291 22.14 7.94 16.11
N ILE A 292 21.05 8.04 16.86
CA ILE A 292 19.73 7.51 16.46
C ILE A 292 19.27 8.18 15.16
N LEU A 293 19.42 9.50 15.04
CA LEU A 293 19.10 10.22 13.81
C LEU A 293 19.98 9.74 12.65
N ALA A 294 21.28 9.58 12.86
CA ALA A 294 22.20 9.07 11.84
C ALA A 294 21.86 7.65 11.40
N LEU A 295 21.51 6.76 12.34
CA LEU A 295 21.05 5.39 12.04
C LEU A 295 19.73 5.40 11.28
N THR A 296 18.78 6.24 11.68
CA THR A 296 17.48 6.40 11.00
C THR A 296 17.67 6.85 9.56
N VAL A 297 18.39 7.93 9.35
CA VAL A 297 18.66 8.48 8.02
C VAL A 297 19.49 7.49 7.19
N GLY A 298 20.51 6.89 7.79
CA GLY A 298 21.35 5.88 7.13
C GLY A 298 20.53 4.68 6.65
N LEU A 299 19.67 4.13 7.51
CA LEU A 299 18.74 3.04 7.15
C LEU A 299 17.85 3.43 5.97
N MET A 300 17.20 4.61 6.07
CA MET A 300 16.28 5.09 5.05
C MET A 300 16.98 5.36 3.72
N VAL A 301 18.14 5.96 3.74
CA VAL A 301 18.93 6.25 2.53
C VAL A 301 19.42 4.97 1.87
N ILE A 302 20.00 4.04 2.63
CA ILE A 302 20.52 2.77 2.08
C ILE A 302 19.38 2.00 1.42
N LYS A 303 18.27 1.79 2.12
CA LYS A 303 17.11 1.04 1.58
C LYS A 303 16.47 1.76 0.40
N GLY A 304 16.26 3.06 0.52
CA GLY A 304 15.68 3.88 -0.55
C GLY A 304 16.50 3.82 -1.84
N ILE A 305 17.82 3.94 -1.74
CA ILE A 305 18.74 3.84 -2.87
C ILE A 305 18.75 2.43 -3.47
N VAL A 306 18.83 1.39 -2.65
CA VAL A 306 18.81 -0.01 -3.12
C VAL A 306 17.56 -0.29 -3.96
N VAL A 307 16.38 0.08 -3.43
CA VAL A 307 15.11 -0.13 -4.15
C VAL A 307 15.07 0.71 -5.42
N ALA A 308 15.44 1.99 -5.35
CA ALA A 308 15.42 2.88 -6.51
C ALA A 308 16.34 2.37 -7.63
N LEU A 309 17.54 1.93 -7.30
CA LEU A 309 18.48 1.36 -8.27
C LEU A 309 17.96 0.06 -8.89
N LEU A 310 17.37 -0.82 -8.10
CA LEU A 310 16.79 -2.08 -8.59
C LEU A 310 15.60 -1.84 -9.54
N VAL A 311 14.70 -0.92 -9.17
CA VAL A 311 13.54 -0.57 -10.01
C VAL A 311 14.01 0.10 -11.31
N LYS A 312 14.99 0.99 -11.22
CA LYS A 312 15.58 1.63 -12.41
C LYS A 312 16.32 0.63 -13.31
N TRP A 313 17.07 -0.30 -12.73
CA TRP A 313 17.75 -1.36 -13.50
C TRP A 313 16.79 -2.27 -14.26
N ARG A 314 15.53 -2.36 -13.80
CA ARG A 314 14.46 -3.11 -14.47
C ARG A 314 13.76 -2.34 -15.60
N GLY A 315 14.24 -1.16 -15.93
CA GLY A 315 13.73 -0.35 -17.04
C GLY A 315 12.60 0.60 -16.69
N SER A 316 12.27 0.76 -15.39
CA SER A 316 11.30 1.77 -14.97
C SER A 316 11.90 3.18 -15.07
N ASP A 317 11.04 4.17 -15.26
CA ASP A 317 11.42 5.58 -15.23
C ASP A 317 11.99 5.99 -13.85
N SER A 318 12.73 7.09 -13.84
CA SER A 318 13.40 7.55 -12.61
C SER A 318 12.42 8.01 -11.53
N GLU A 319 11.27 8.55 -11.91
CA GLU A 319 10.24 8.96 -10.94
C GLU A 319 9.67 7.73 -10.22
N THR A 320 9.22 6.73 -10.96
CA THR A 320 8.75 5.44 -10.40
C THR A 320 9.82 4.79 -9.54
N ALA A 321 11.09 4.81 -9.97
CA ALA A 321 12.19 4.25 -9.22
C ALA A 321 12.38 4.93 -7.85
N TRP A 322 12.47 6.25 -7.80
CA TRP A 322 12.63 6.99 -6.56
C TRP A 322 11.40 6.92 -5.66
N ARG A 323 10.17 6.99 -6.22
CA ARG A 323 8.94 6.85 -5.43
C ARG A 323 8.82 5.46 -4.82
N SER A 324 9.19 4.39 -5.54
CA SER A 324 9.27 3.03 -4.98
C SER A 324 10.32 2.94 -3.86
N GLY A 325 11.49 3.55 -4.06
CA GLY A 325 12.57 3.59 -3.08
C GLY A 325 12.16 4.29 -1.79
N LEU A 326 11.55 5.47 -1.90
CA LEU A 326 11.07 6.26 -0.75
C LEU A 326 9.94 5.54 -0.01
N ALA A 327 9.07 4.83 -0.73
CA ALA A 327 7.98 4.06 -0.12
C ALA A 327 8.48 2.89 0.74
N LEU A 328 9.64 2.30 0.43
CA LEU A 328 10.21 1.14 1.11
C LEU A 328 11.44 1.46 1.96
N ALA A 329 11.74 2.74 2.17
CA ALA A 329 12.97 3.18 2.85
C ALA A 329 13.00 2.88 4.35
N GLN A 330 11.84 2.84 5.03
CA GLN A 330 11.73 2.67 6.48
C GLN A 330 11.93 1.21 6.92
N GLY A 331 12.13 1.01 8.24
CA GLY A 331 12.03 -0.29 8.88
C GLY A 331 10.56 -0.77 9.00
N GLY A 332 10.38 -2.06 9.26
CA GLY A 332 9.06 -2.69 9.41
C GLY A 332 8.75 -3.11 10.84
N GLU A 333 7.48 -3.35 11.12
CA GLU A 333 6.99 -3.86 12.42
C GLU A 333 7.57 -5.23 12.79
N PHE A 334 7.86 -6.07 11.82
CA PHE A 334 8.48 -7.38 12.07
C PHE A 334 9.92 -7.30 12.57
N CYS A 335 10.60 -6.19 12.26
CA CYS A 335 11.94 -5.94 12.79
C CYS A 335 11.93 -5.84 14.32
N PHE A 336 10.88 -5.26 14.92
CA PHE A 336 10.72 -5.20 16.37
C PHE A 336 10.58 -6.60 16.97
N ALA A 337 9.71 -7.44 16.41
CA ALA A 337 9.54 -8.82 16.86
C ALA A 337 10.84 -9.62 16.75
N LEU A 338 11.57 -9.45 15.64
CA LEU A 338 12.85 -10.11 15.41
C LEU A 338 13.91 -9.65 16.43
N MET A 339 14.03 -8.36 16.67
CA MET A 339 14.98 -7.81 17.66
C MET A 339 14.66 -8.28 19.08
N ALA A 340 13.37 -8.29 19.48
CA ALA A 340 12.94 -8.79 20.77
C ALA A 340 13.32 -10.27 20.94
N GLN A 341 13.05 -11.10 19.93
CA GLN A 341 13.40 -12.53 19.95
C GLN A 341 14.93 -12.73 19.94
N MET A 342 15.69 -11.91 19.20
CA MET A 342 17.16 -11.96 19.22
C MET A 342 17.73 -11.57 20.59
N GLN A 343 17.13 -10.58 21.29
CA GLN A 343 17.53 -10.22 22.66
C GLN A 343 17.24 -11.33 23.65
N GLN A 344 16.05 -11.93 23.63
CA GLN A 344 15.68 -13.07 24.47
C GLN A 344 16.63 -14.24 24.30
N ASN A 345 17.13 -14.46 23.07
CA ASN A 345 18.08 -15.52 22.75
C ASN A 345 19.57 -15.08 22.87
N SER A 346 19.85 -13.95 23.49
CA SER A 346 21.23 -13.42 23.70
C SER A 346 22.05 -13.21 22.41
N LEU A 347 21.39 -13.09 21.26
CA LEU A 347 22.02 -12.81 19.96
C LEU A 347 22.24 -11.31 19.70
N LEU A 348 21.53 -10.44 20.44
CA LEU A 348 21.59 -8.99 20.28
C LEU A 348 21.85 -8.33 21.63
N PRO A 349 22.95 -7.56 21.79
CA PRO A 349 23.22 -6.79 23.01
C PRO A 349 22.10 -5.77 23.26
N ALA A 350 21.64 -5.63 24.51
CA ALA A 350 20.50 -4.80 24.88
C ALA A 350 20.65 -3.34 24.42
N GLN A 351 21.85 -2.76 24.61
CA GLN A 351 22.11 -1.36 24.23
C GLN A 351 22.02 -1.13 22.71
N LEU A 352 22.60 -2.04 21.90
CA LEU A 352 22.51 -1.96 20.44
C LEU A 352 21.08 -2.18 19.97
N GLY A 353 20.37 -3.13 20.59
CA GLY A 353 18.96 -3.38 20.31
C GLY A 353 18.11 -2.14 20.58
N ALA A 354 18.28 -1.46 21.72
CA ALA A 354 17.54 -0.25 22.04
C ALA A 354 17.80 0.89 21.04
N LEU A 355 19.06 1.09 20.60
CA LEU A 355 19.40 2.08 19.57
C LEU A 355 18.73 1.79 18.22
N LEU A 356 18.74 0.53 17.78
CA LEU A 356 18.15 0.12 16.51
C LEU A 356 16.61 0.11 16.55
N LEU A 357 16.02 -0.26 17.71
CA LEU A 357 14.58 -0.12 17.95
C LEU A 357 14.15 1.35 17.82
N ALA A 358 14.89 2.26 18.47
CA ALA A 358 14.64 3.69 18.39
C ALA A 358 14.78 4.23 16.96
N ALA A 359 15.83 3.83 16.24
CA ALA A 359 16.03 4.23 14.85
C ALA A 359 14.92 3.71 13.91
N THR A 360 14.53 2.44 14.08
CA THR A 360 13.43 1.84 13.32
C THR A 360 12.11 2.56 13.60
N PHE A 361 11.81 2.86 14.87
CA PHE A 361 10.64 3.63 15.27
C PHE A 361 10.61 5.02 14.61
N CYS A 362 11.73 5.76 14.67
CA CYS A 362 11.85 7.06 14.02
C CYS A 362 11.65 6.98 12.50
N SER A 363 12.19 5.94 11.85
CA SER A 363 12.01 5.74 10.41
C SER A 363 10.54 5.51 10.02
N MET A 364 9.81 4.75 10.84
CA MET A 364 8.38 4.53 10.64
C MET A 364 7.56 5.80 10.87
N LEU A 365 7.93 6.62 11.87
CA LEU A 365 7.27 7.89 12.16
C LEU A 365 7.43 8.89 11.01
N LEU A 366 8.59 8.90 10.35
CA LEU A 366 8.88 9.76 9.20
C LEU A 366 8.21 9.31 7.90
N THR A 367 7.79 8.06 7.80
CA THR A 367 7.28 7.44 6.56
C THR A 367 6.08 8.18 5.94
N PRO A 368 5.01 8.56 6.68
CA PRO A 368 3.89 9.29 6.08
C PRO A 368 4.31 10.64 5.49
N LEU A 369 5.24 11.33 6.15
CA LEU A 369 5.78 12.60 5.65
C LEU A 369 6.61 12.38 4.39
N LEU A 370 7.45 11.33 4.40
CA LEU A 370 8.29 10.97 3.26
C LEU A 370 7.47 10.59 2.04
N LEU A 371 6.42 9.78 2.19
CA LEU A 371 5.53 9.38 1.09
C LEU A 371 4.81 10.58 0.48
N ARG A 372 4.31 11.50 1.29
CA ARG A 372 3.68 12.74 0.80
C ARG A 372 4.68 13.68 0.11
N ALA A 373 5.94 13.68 0.55
CA ALA A 373 7.00 14.45 -0.08
C ALA A 373 7.64 13.73 -1.29
N ALA A 374 7.39 12.44 -1.47
CA ALA A 374 8.03 11.61 -2.48
C ALA A 374 7.92 12.16 -3.91
N PRO A 375 6.78 12.70 -4.38
CA PRO A 375 6.70 13.30 -5.71
C PRO A 375 7.68 14.46 -5.90
N ARG A 376 7.82 15.34 -4.87
CA ARG A 376 8.73 16.49 -4.90
C ARG A 376 10.19 16.06 -4.86
N ILE A 377 10.51 15.07 -4.00
CA ILE A 377 11.86 14.52 -3.86
C ILE A 377 12.26 13.81 -5.16
N ALA A 378 11.38 12.99 -5.72
CA ALA A 378 11.63 12.30 -6.98
C ALA A 378 11.85 13.29 -8.14
N ALA A 379 11.06 14.36 -8.23
CA ALA A 379 11.24 15.41 -9.22
C ALA A 379 12.58 16.14 -9.06
N ALA A 380 13.03 16.41 -7.82
CA ALA A 380 14.32 17.05 -7.56
C ALA A 380 15.53 16.15 -7.89
N LEU A 381 15.39 14.82 -7.66
CA LEU A 381 16.43 13.83 -7.98
C LEU A 381 16.41 13.40 -9.45
N HIS A 382 15.30 13.61 -10.12
CA HIS A 382 15.16 13.40 -11.56
C HIS A 382 15.61 14.66 -12.29
N ARG A 383 16.87 14.73 -12.65
CA ARG A 383 17.37 15.72 -13.60
C ARG A 383 16.78 15.35 -14.96
N LYS A 384 15.70 16.02 -15.35
CA LYS A 384 15.05 15.80 -16.64
C LYS A 384 16.07 15.97 -17.76
N PRO A 385 16.38 14.94 -18.54
CA PRO A 385 17.12 15.15 -19.76
C PRO A 385 16.17 15.80 -20.76
N ASN A 386 16.44 17.05 -21.14
CA ASN A 386 15.93 17.69 -22.33
C ASN A 386 14.39 17.80 -22.47
N GLU A 387 13.70 18.36 -21.46
CA GLU A 387 12.29 18.76 -21.66
C GLU A 387 12.15 19.73 -22.85
N GLU A 388 13.08 20.63 -23.00
CA GLU A 388 13.11 21.57 -24.13
C GLU A 388 13.22 20.84 -25.47
N ALA A 389 14.10 19.85 -25.60
CA ALA A 389 14.23 19.06 -26.82
C ALA A 389 13.00 18.17 -27.09
N GLN A 390 12.36 17.63 -26.04
CA GLN A 390 11.12 16.87 -26.20
C GLN A 390 9.96 17.78 -26.64
N ILE A 391 9.86 18.97 -26.09
CA ILE A 391 8.86 19.98 -26.48
C ILE A 391 9.12 20.43 -27.93
N GLU A 392 10.39 20.66 -28.31
CA GLU A 392 10.78 20.99 -29.69
C GLU A 392 10.44 19.85 -30.65
N GLU A 393 10.71 18.59 -30.27
CA GLU A 393 10.39 17.40 -31.07
C GLU A 393 8.87 17.26 -31.27
N ILE A 394 8.07 17.36 -30.19
CA ILE A 394 6.60 17.34 -30.27
C ILE A 394 6.10 18.49 -31.13
N SER A 395 6.65 19.70 -30.97
CA SER A 395 6.27 20.86 -31.76
C SER A 395 6.61 20.70 -33.24
N ALA A 396 7.78 20.13 -33.56
CA ALA A 396 8.21 19.89 -34.93
C ALA A 396 7.36 18.80 -35.62
N LEU A 397 7.07 17.70 -34.93
CA LEU A 397 6.23 16.62 -35.45
C LEU A 397 4.79 17.07 -35.74
N ASN A 398 4.30 18.09 -35.00
CA ASN A 398 2.92 18.54 -35.09
C ASN A 398 2.79 19.94 -35.75
N ALA A 399 3.85 20.42 -36.40
CA ALA A 399 3.86 21.77 -37.03
C ALA A 399 2.79 21.90 -38.11
N ASP A 400 2.50 20.84 -38.86
CA ASP A 400 1.55 20.81 -39.96
C ASP A 400 0.10 20.53 -39.54
N LEU A 401 -0.15 20.20 -38.27
CA LEU A 401 -1.51 19.95 -37.78
C LEU A 401 -2.28 21.25 -37.58
N ASP A 402 -3.41 21.37 -38.27
CA ASP A 402 -4.36 22.44 -38.12
C ASP A 402 -5.78 21.93 -37.92
N LYS A 403 -6.60 22.60 -37.14
CA LYS A 403 -8.00 22.23 -36.83
C LYS A 403 -8.18 20.81 -36.31
N HIS A 404 -7.16 20.27 -35.64
CA HIS A 404 -7.18 18.95 -35.02
C HIS A 404 -7.85 18.98 -33.64
N VAL A 405 -8.07 17.77 -33.07
CA VAL A 405 -8.58 17.58 -31.72
C VAL A 405 -7.40 17.27 -30.79
N VAL A 406 -7.30 17.96 -29.66
CA VAL A 406 -6.32 17.66 -28.61
C VAL A 406 -7.04 16.86 -27.51
N ILE A 407 -6.49 15.68 -27.14
CA ILE A 407 -7.02 14.80 -26.10
C ILE A 407 -6.03 14.76 -24.93
N CYS A 408 -6.44 15.25 -23.78
CA CYS A 408 -5.68 15.19 -22.53
C CYS A 408 -6.13 13.99 -21.69
N GLY A 409 -5.24 12.99 -21.55
CA GLY A 409 -5.50 11.69 -20.93
C GLY A 409 -5.92 10.62 -21.95
N TYR A 410 -5.04 9.64 -22.18
CA TYR A 410 -5.25 8.55 -23.13
C TYR A 410 -5.51 7.21 -22.45
N GLY A 411 -6.23 7.24 -21.32
CA GLY A 411 -6.80 6.09 -20.64
C GLY A 411 -7.96 5.47 -21.45
N ARG A 412 -8.76 4.59 -20.83
CA ARG A 412 -9.88 3.87 -21.51
C ARG A 412 -10.82 4.80 -22.28
N VAL A 413 -11.21 5.92 -21.69
CA VAL A 413 -12.10 6.89 -22.33
C VAL A 413 -11.38 7.63 -23.46
N GLY A 414 -10.17 8.14 -23.20
CA GLY A 414 -9.36 8.81 -24.22
C GLY A 414 -9.07 7.93 -25.45
N GLN A 415 -8.73 6.65 -25.23
CA GLN A 415 -8.56 5.67 -26.30
C GLN A 415 -9.84 5.45 -27.10
N SER A 416 -10.99 5.36 -26.43
CA SER A 416 -12.28 5.23 -27.12
C SER A 416 -12.55 6.47 -27.98
N ILE A 417 -12.37 7.67 -27.44
CA ILE A 417 -12.52 8.92 -28.19
C ILE A 417 -11.57 8.96 -29.38
N GLY A 418 -10.28 8.63 -29.20
CA GLY A 418 -9.30 8.58 -30.27
C GLY A 418 -9.68 7.62 -31.40
N ARG A 419 -10.23 6.42 -31.06
CA ARG A 419 -10.77 5.48 -32.05
C ARG A 419 -11.95 6.04 -32.84
N PHE A 420 -12.87 6.75 -32.16
CA PHE A 420 -14.00 7.39 -32.84
C PHE A 420 -13.53 8.54 -33.75
N MET A 421 -12.55 9.37 -33.30
CA MET A 421 -11.96 10.43 -34.14
C MET A 421 -11.32 9.84 -35.40
N ARG A 422 -10.55 8.75 -35.25
CA ARG A 422 -9.92 8.06 -36.38
C ARG A 422 -10.96 7.51 -37.37
N ASN A 423 -11.99 6.83 -36.87
CA ASN A 423 -13.06 6.31 -37.72
C ASN A 423 -13.81 7.44 -38.45
N ALA A 424 -13.97 8.59 -37.82
CA ALA A 424 -14.56 9.79 -38.41
C ALA A 424 -13.59 10.59 -39.29
N ARG A 425 -12.33 10.11 -39.46
CA ARG A 425 -11.25 10.78 -40.23
C ARG A 425 -10.97 12.19 -39.71
N GLN A 426 -11.14 12.41 -38.39
CA GLN A 426 -10.79 13.66 -37.75
C GLN A 426 -9.37 13.54 -37.18
N PRO A 427 -8.45 14.45 -37.55
CA PRO A 427 -7.10 14.43 -37.03
C PRO A 427 -7.14 14.75 -35.53
N TYR A 428 -6.39 13.98 -34.74
CA TYR A 428 -6.26 14.21 -33.30
C TYR A 428 -4.84 13.95 -32.85
N ILE A 429 -4.49 14.55 -31.73
CA ILE A 429 -3.26 14.31 -31.00
C ILE A 429 -3.62 14.12 -29.52
N ALA A 430 -2.96 13.20 -28.85
CA ALA A 430 -3.21 12.96 -27.44
C ALA A 430 -1.96 13.14 -26.57
N LEU A 431 -2.18 13.59 -25.34
CA LEU A 431 -1.17 13.65 -24.28
C LEU A 431 -1.57 12.69 -23.15
N ASP A 432 -0.63 11.87 -22.69
CA ASP A 432 -0.79 11.08 -21.46
C ASP A 432 0.51 11.11 -20.66
N ASN A 433 0.39 11.13 -19.33
CA ASN A 433 1.52 11.12 -18.42
C ASN A 433 1.97 9.69 -18.02
N ASP A 434 1.33 8.66 -18.56
CA ASP A 434 1.70 7.26 -18.36
C ASP A 434 2.54 6.75 -19.54
N PRO A 435 3.86 6.53 -19.36
CA PRO A 435 4.75 6.11 -20.44
C PRO A 435 4.39 4.74 -21.03
N VAL A 436 3.76 3.86 -20.22
CA VAL A 436 3.35 2.52 -20.70
C VAL A 436 2.21 2.68 -21.70
N ARG A 437 1.21 3.51 -21.38
CA ARG A 437 0.09 3.79 -22.30
C ARG A 437 0.54 4.44 -23.59
N VAL A 438 1.48 5.39 -23.49
CA VAL A 438 2.05 6.06 -24.65
C VAL A 438 2.78 5.05 -25.53
N GLN A 439 3.58 4.17 -24.95
CA GLN A 439 4.30 3.12 -25.70
C GLN A 439 3.35 2.11 -26.35
N GLU A 440 2.30 1.67 -25.63
CA GLU A 440 1.26 0.79 -26.20
C GLU A 440 0.50 1.47 -27.35
N ALA A 441 0.20 2.75 -27.22
CA ALA A 441 -0.48 3.54 -28.24
C ALA A 441 0.38 3.75 -29.49
N ALA A 442 1.69 3.96 -29.32
CA ALA A 442 2.64 4.11 -30.41
C ALA A 442 2.74 2.84 -31.29
N THR A 443 2.58 1.64 -30.72
CA THR A 443 2.53 0.38 -31.48
C THR A 443 1.24 0.24 -32.32
N GLY A 444 0.21 1.02 -31.99
CA GLY A 444 -1.11 1.03 -32.67
C GLY A 444 -1.32 2.19 -33.64
N GLU A 445 -0.26 2.84 -34.13
CA GLU A 445 -0.33 3.99 -35.07
C GLU A 445 -1.20 5.16 -34.54
N SER A 446 -1.16 5.41 -33.23
CA SER A 446 -1.89 6.49 -32.59
C SER A 446 -0.95 7.66 -32.27
N ASP A 447 -1.34 8.89 -32.61
CA ASP A 447 -0.57 10.10 -32.32
C ASP A 447 -0.70 10.46 -30.84
N VAL A 448 0.05 9.76 -29.98
CA VAL A 448 0.05 9.94 -28.54
C VAL A 448 1.45 10.27 -28.06
N HIS A 449 1.58 11.40 -27.36
CA HIS A 449 2.84 11.86 -26.82
C HIS A 449 2.83 11.81 -25.28
N TYR A 450 4.01 11.50 -24.73
CA TYR A 450 4.21 11.53 -23.28
C TYR A 450 4.30 12.97 -22.78
N GLY A 451 3.49 13.32 -21.78
CA GLY A 451 3.59 14.59 -21.11
C GLY A 451 2.43 14.93 -20.17
N ASP A 452 2.70 15.84 -19.24
CA ASP A 452 1.69 16.36 -18.32
C ASP A 452 0.87 17.47 -18.99
N SER A 453 -0.37 17.16 -19.33
CA SER A 453 -1.30 18.09 -20.00
C SER A 453 -1.64 19.33 -19.16
N SER A 454 -1.30 19.40 -17.87
CA SER A 454 -1.48 20.62 -17.06
C SER A 454 -0.42 21.70 -17.35
N ARG A 455 0.58 21.39 -18.17
CA ARG A 455 1.66 22.30 -18.56
C ARG A 455 1.32 23.03 -19.86
N GLY A 456 1.42 24.35 -19.82
CA GLY A 456 1.09 25.23 -20.96
C GLY A 456 2.05 25.08 -22.14
N ASP A 457 3.33 24.81 -21.89
CA ASP A 457 4.33 24.58 -22.93
C ASP A 457 4.01 23.33 -23.76
N LEU A 458 3.59 22.22 -23.13
CA LEU A 458 3.15 21.02 -23.83
C LEU A 458 1.83 21.21 -24.57
N LEU A 459 0.86 21.91 -23.98
CA LEU A 459 -0.37 22.28 -24.69
C LEU A 459 -0.09 23.14 -25.93
N THR A 460 0.91 24.00 -25.84
CA THR A 460 1.35 24.81 -26.99
C THR A 460 2.04 23.96 -28.06
N ALA A 461 2.91 23.01 -27.65
CA ALA A 461 3.63 22.11 -28.55
C ALA A 461 2.70 21.17 -29.33
N VAL A 462 1.59 20.71 -28.72
CA VAL A 462 0.55 19.94 -29.43
C VAL A 462 -0.41 20.82 -30.24
N GLY A 463 -0.13 22.09 -30.36
CA GLY A 463 -0.88 23.01 -31.23
C GLY A 463 -2.24 23.43 -30.71
N LEU A 464 -2.45 23.58 -29.40
CA LEU A 464 -3.73 24.00 -28.80
C LEU A 464 -4.25 25.31 -29.40
N LEU A 465 -3.35 26.21 -29.79
CA LEU A 465 -3.74 27.50 -30.42
C LEU A 465 -4.44 27.33 -31.77
N ARG A 466 -4.15 26.22 -32.49
CA ARG A 466 -4.70 25.88 -33.81
C ARG A 466 -5.76 24.77 -33.70
N ALA A 467 -5.95 24.21 -32.52
CA ALA A 467 -6.88 23.10 -32.29
C ALA A 467 -8.34 23.56 -32.44
N ARG A 468 -9.18 22.68 -32.98
CA ARG A 468 -10.61 22.87 -33.13
C ARG A 468 -11.39 22.50 -31.85
N LEU A 469 -10.86 21.58 -31.07
CA LEU A 469 -11.48 21.06 -29.85
C LEU A 469 -10.40 20.54 -28.89
N LEU A 470 -10.56 20.86 -27.61
CA LEU A 470 -9.82 20.19 -26.52
C LEU A 470 -10.75 19.25 -25.78
N VAL A 471 -10.33 18.01 -25.59
CA VAL A 471 -11.03 16.99 -24.79
C VAL A 471 -10.18 16.66 -23.57
N ILE A 472 -10.72 16.88 -22.38
CA ILE A 472 -10.07 16.55 -21.11
C ILE A 472 -10.71 15.26 -20.59
N ALA A 473 -10.00 14.13 -20.74
CA ALA A 473 -10.47 12.79 -20.43
C ALA A 473 -9.77 12.15 -19.20
N VAL A 474 -9.09 12.96 -18.38
CA VAL A 474 -8.43 12.51 -17.16
C VAL A 474 -9.45 12.15 -16.06
N ASP A 475 -9.10 11.17 -15.19
CA ASP A 475 -10.01 10.70 -14.14
C ASP A 475 -10.09 11.65 -12.93
N GLN A 476 -9.02 12.40 -12.67
CA GLN A 476 -8.90 13.27 -11.48
C GLN A 476 -9.42 14.67 -11.82
N SER A 477 -10.49 15.07 -11.15
CA SER A 477 -11.16 16.34 -11.44
C SER A 477 -10.34 17.59 -11.10
N ASP A 478 -9.47 17.51 -10.09
CA ASP A 478 -8.51 18.58 -9.75
C ASP A 478 -7.41 18.73 -10.82
N VAL A 479 -7.01 17.63 -11.48
CA VAL A 479 -6.12 17.67 -12.65
C VAL A 479 -6.86 18.27 -13.84
N ALA A 480 -8.10 17.82 -14.08
CA ALA A 480 -8.93 18.36 -15.15
C ALA A 480 -9.12 19.89 -15.02
N LEU A 481 -9.34 20.37 -13.79
CA LEU A 481 -9.47 21.80 -13.51
C LEU A 481 -8.18 22.58 -13.79
N ARG A 482 -7.01 22.02 -13.46
CA ARG A 482 -5.71 22.64 -13.80
C ARG A 482 -5.51 22.73 -15.31
N ILE A 483 -5.76 21.64 -16.03
CA ILE A 483 -5.65 21.61 -17.49
C ILE A 483 -6.60 22.64 -18.10
N LEU A 484 -7.84 22.71 -17.64
CA LEU A 484 -8.86 23.64 -18.11
C LEU A 484 -8.43 25.10 -17.93
N LYS A 485 -7.97 25.47 -16.73
CA LYS A 485 -7.48 26.85 -16.43
C LYS A 485 -6.31 27.24 -17.32
N GLU A 486 -5.36 26.31 -17.50
CA GLU A 486 -4.19 26.56 -18.34
C GLU A 486 -4.56 26.63 -19.82
N ALA A 487 -5.44 25.77 -20.31
CA ALA A 487 -5.94 25.83 -21.68
C ALA A 487 -6.68 27.14 -21.97
N ARG A 488 -7.51 27.64 -21.05
CA ARG A 488 -8.20 28.95 -21.17
C ARG A 488 -7.25 30.13 -21.16
N ARG A 489 -6.16 30.04 -20.39
CA ARG A 489 -5.10 31.04 -20.38
C ARG A 489 -4.41 31.15 -21.76
N LEU A 490 -4.20 30.01 -22.42
CA LEU A 490 -3.54 29.94 -23.73
C LEU A 490 -4.49 30.26 -24.88
N ASN A 491 -5.71 29.70 -24.86
CA ASN A 491 -6.71 29.90 -25.90
C ASN A 491 -8.11 30.07 -25.28
N ALA A 492 -8.58 31.32 -25.24
CA ALA A 492 -9.87 31.67 -24.66
C ALA A 492 -11.08 31.11 -25.44
N HIS A 493 -10.90 30.83 -26.75
CA HIS A 493 -12.00 30.54 -27.67
C HIS A 493 -12.14 29.06 -28.04
N VAL A 494 -11.13 28.22 -27.82
CA VAL A 494 -11.20 26.80 -28.16
C VAL A 494 -12.35 26.10 -27.39
N PRO A 495 -13.23 25.35 -28.05
CA PRO A 495 -14.21 24.53 -27.35
C PRO A 495 -13.51 23.51 -26.46
N ILE A 496 -13.95 23.39 -25.20
CA ILE A 496 -13.37 22.45 -24.25
C ILE A 496 -14.46 21.53 -23.72
N LEU A 497 -14.30 20.22 -24.00
CA LEU A 497 -15.11 19.14 -23.47
C LEU A 497 -14.38 18.52 -22.28
N VAL A 498 -15.02 18.48 -21.11
CA VAL A 498 -14.44 17.92 -19.90
C VAL A 498 -15.25 16.71 -19.45
N ARG A 499 -14.61 15.58 -19.25
CA ARG A 499 -15.18 14.43 -18.59
C ARG A 499 -15.04 14.60 -17.08
N THR A 500 -16.09 14.26 -16.33
CA THR A 500 -16.06 14.11 -14.88
C THR A 500 -16.69 12.78 -14.49
N ARG A 501 -16.35 12.26 -13.30
CA ARG A 501 -16.91 11.01 -12.81
C ARG A 501 -18.39 11.14 -12.48
N ASP A 502 -18.72 12.22 -11.78
CA ASP A 502 -20.06 12.57 -11.33
C ASP A 502 -20.29 14.08 -11.51
N ASP A 503 -21.37 14.61 -11.01
CA ASP A 503 -21.76 16.02 -11.13
C ASP A 503 -21.25 16.92 -10.00
N SER A 504 -20.56 16.38 -8.98
CA SER A 504 -20.13 17.13 -7.79
C SER A 504 -19.27 18.36 -8.10
N GLN A 505 -18.48 18.32 -9.19
CA GLN A 505 -17.61 19.44 -9.62
C GLN A 505 -18.08 20.11 -10.91
N TRP A 506 -19.30 19.79 -11.35
CA TRP A 506 -19.84 20.32 -12.62
C TRP A 506 -19.85 21.86 -12.64
N ALA A 507 -20.36 22.48 -11.56
CA ALA A 507 -20.45 23.94 -11.46
C ALA A 507 -19.07 24.60 -11.46
N GLU A 508 -18.08 24.03 -10.79
CA GLU A 508 -16.72 24.53 -10.75
C GLU A 508 -16.04 24.46 -12.12
N LEU A 509 -16.16 23.32 -12.82
CA LEU A 509 -15.62 23.15 -14.16
C LEU A 509 -16.28 24.09 -15.19
N LYS A 510 -17.60 24.29 -15.10
CA LYS A 510 -18.31 25.26 -15.94
C LYS A 510 -17.87 26.72 -15.68
N SER A 511 -17.75 27.10 -14.41
CA SER A 511 -17.27 28.43 -14.03
C SER A 511 -15.82 28.69 -14.45
N ALA A 512 -14.99 27.65 -14.47
CA ALA A 512 -13.61 27.69 -14.96
C ALA A 512 -13.49 27.75 -16.48
N GLY A 513 -14.62 27.68 -17.22
CA GLY A 513 -14.68 27.91 -18.67
C GLY A 513 -14.82 26.64 -19.52
N ALA A 514 -15.26 25.50 -18.98
CA ALA A 514 -15.60 24.34 -19.80
C ALA A 514 -16.80 24.66 -20.71
N THR A 515 -16.66 24.34 -22.01
CA THR A 515 -17.78 24.48 -22.96
C THR A 515 -18.85 23.44 -22.67
N GLU A 516 -18.43 22.20 -22.43
CA GLU A 516 -19.30 21.08 -22.07
C GLU A 516 -18.65 20.27 -20.95
N VAL A 517 -19.45 19.79 -20.01
CA VAL A 517 -19.02 18.87 -18.93
C VAL A 517 -19.91 17.65 -18.99
N VAL A 518 -19.30 16.47 -19.12
CA VAL A 518 -19.99 15.18 -19.27
C VAL A 518 -19.75 14.34 -18.03
N PRO A 519 -20.76 14.18 -17.15
CA PRO A 519 -20.68 13.29 -15.98
C PRO A 519 -20.91 11.83 -16.41
N GLU A 520 -19.85 11.03 -16.39
CA GLU A 520 -19.84 9.65 -16.90
C GLU A 520 -20.89 8.76 -16.23
N LEU A 521 -21.04 8.89 -14.91
CA LEU A 521 -21.99 8.07 -14.14
C LEU A 521 -23.44 8.38 -14.53
N LEU A 522 -23.78 9.65 -14.72
CA LEU A 522 -25.14 10.06 -15.11
C LEU A 522 -25.46 9.64 -16.55
N GLU A 523 -24.52 9.80 -17.47
CA GLU A 523 -24.69 9.37 -18.86
C GLU A 523 -24.83 7.84 -18.96
N SER A 524 -24.02 7.07 -18.21
CA SER A 524 -24.15 5.62 -18.15
C SER A 524 -25.50 5.19 -17.58
N SER A 525 -25.98 5.88 -16.55
CA SER A 525 -27.28 5.63 -15.93
C SER A 525 -28.45 5.94 -16.89
N LEU A 526 -28.36 7.04 -17.64
CA LEU A 526 -29.33 7.37 -18.67
C LEU A 526 -29.37 6.32 -19.78
N MET A 527 -28.21 5.83 -20.21
CA MET A 527 -28.13 4.78 -21.22
C MET A 527 -28.78 3.48 -20.73
N LEU A 528 -28.50 3.05 -19.50
CA LEU A 528 -29.13 1.88 -18.91
C LEU A 528 -30.65 2.05 -18.78
N ALA A 529 -31.11 3.21 -18.31
CA ALA A 529 -32.53 3.53 -18.21
C ALA A 529 -33.21 3.51 -19.59
N SER A 530 -32.56 4.04 -20.61
CA SER A 530 -33.06 4.03 -22.00
C SER A 530 -33.26 2.60 -22.51
N HIS A 531 -32.27 1.73 -22.32
CA HIS A 531 -32.38 0.32 -22.72
C HIS A 531 -33.49 -0.40 -21.95
N ALA A 532 -33.60 -0.15 -20.65
CA ALA A 532 -34.68 -0.72 -19.85
C ALA A 532 -36.09 -0.29 -20.36
N LEU A 533 -36.28 0.99 -20.68
CA LEU A 533 -37.55 1.49 -21.23
C LEU A 533 -37.87 0.87 -22.60
N ILE A 534 -36.86 0.71 -23.47
CA ILE A 534 -37.04 0.02 -24.76
C ILE A 534 -37.40 -1.44 -24.54
N MET A 535 -36.78 -2.14 -23.62
CA MET A 535 -37.11 -3.54 -23.29
C MET A 535 -38.51 -3.68 -22.69
N LEU A 536 -39.05 -2.65 -22.04
CA LEU A 536 -40.41 -2.56 -21.56
C LEU A 536 -41.42 -2.23 -22.68
N GLY A 537 -40.97 -2.07 -23.92
CA GLY A 537 -41.80 -1.85 -25.09
C GLY A 537 -42.08 -0.37 -25.44
N LEU A 538 -41.41 0.58 -24.82
CA LEU A 538 -41.55 1.98 -25.21
C LEU A 538 -40.88 2.20 -26.57
N PRO A 539 -41.48 2.98 -27.47
CA PRO A 539 -40.88 3.30 -28.76
C PRO A 539 -39.58 4.09 -28.59
N ALA A 540 -38.54 3.74 -29.38
CA ALA A 540 -37.22 4.31 -29.28
C ALA A 540 -37.21 5.85 -29.37
N HIS A 541 -38.07 6.45 -30.22
CA HIS A 541 -38.18 7.90 -30.35
C HIS A 541 -38.65 8.59 -29.07
N GLN A 542 -39.64 7.99 -28.34
CA GLN A 542 -40.14 8.53 -27.06
C GLN A 542 -39.07 8.42 -25.95
N VAL A 543 -38.30 7.33 -25.97
CA VAL A 543 -37.20 7.16 -25.02
C VAL A 543 -36.13 8.20 -25.30
N GLN A 544 -35.80 8.45 -26.58
CA GLN A 544 -34.80 9.44 -26.95
C GLN A 544 -35.23 10.87 -26.53
N GLU A 545 -36.50 11.25 -26.75
CA GLU A 545 -37.02 12.54 -26.29
C GLU A 545 -36.88 12.72 -24.78
N LYS A 546 -37.17 11.67 -23.98
CA LYS A 546 -37.00 11.72 -22.53
C LYS A 546 -35.54 11.89 -22.11
N VAL A 547 -34.63 11.17 -22.78
CA VAL A 547 -33.18 11.29 -22.53
C VAL A 547 -32.68 12.70 -22.85
N ASP A 548 -33.08 13.24 -24.01
CA ASP A 548 -32.67 14.58 -24.40
C ASP A 548 -33.25 15.64 -23.46
N GLN A 549 -34.45 15.43 -22.93
CA GLN A 549 -35.04 16.30 -21.94
C GLN A 549 -34.26 16.29 -20.61
N VAL A 550 -33.84 15.12 -20.13
CA VAL A 550 -33.00 15.00 -18.91
C VAL A 550 -31.66 15.70 -19.11
N ARG A 551 -31.04 15.62 -20.29
CA ARG A 551 -29.80 16.35 -20.62
C ARG A 551 -30.00 17.86 -20.66
N ILE A 552 -31.11 18.34 -21.27
CA ILE A 552 -31.48 19.77 -21.33
C ILE A 552 -31.72 20.32 -19.92
N ASP A 553 -32.41 19.55 -19.08
CA ASP A 553 -32.70 19.91 -17.68
C ASP A 553 -31.47 19.72 -16.76
N ARG A 554 -30.27 19.49 -17.35
CA ARG A 554 -29.02 19.34 -16.63
C ARG A 554 -29.06 18.24 -15.56
N TYR A 555 -29.66 17.10 -15.92
CA TYR A 555 -29.76 15.91 -15.05
C TYR A 555 -30.52 16.15 -13.73
N ARG A 556 -31.30 17.22 -13.58
CA ARG A 556 -32.08 17.50 -12.36
C ARG A 556 -32.90 16.32 -11.86
N LEU A 557 -33.41 15.49 -12.77
CA LEU A 557 -34.19 14.31 -12.45
C LEU A 557 -33.37 13.21 -11.76
N LEU A 558 -32.02 13.27 -11.85
CA LEU A 558 -31.08 12.32 -11.26
C LEU A 558 -30.37 12.86 -10.02
N HIS A 559 -30.54 14.16 -9.72
CA HIS A 559 -30.08 14.76 -8.47
C HIS A 559 -30.98 14.27 -7.31
N GLY A 560 -30.37 13.94 -6.18
CA GLY A 560 -31.10 13.57 -4.96
C GLY A 560 -31.22 12.06 -4.70
N PHE A 561 -30.77 11.19 -5.61
CA PHE A 561 -30.74 9.73 -5.38
C PHE A 561 -29.50 9.22 -4.63
N TYR A 562 -28.50 10.07 -4.36
CA TYR A 562 -27.30 9.69 -3.63
C TYR A 562 -27.35 10.23 -2.20
N PRO A 563 -27.12 9.37 -1.17
CA PRO A 563 -26.95 9.81 0.21
C PRO A 563 -25.69 10.69 0.29
N GLY A 564 -25.85 12.00 0.40
CA GLY A 564 -24.77 12.99 0.45
C GLY A 564 -24.92 14.17 -0.51
N ALA A 565 -25.91 14.20 -1.38
CA ALA A 565 -26.31 15.42 -2.08
C ALA A 565 -26.96 16.34 -1.05
N ASN A 566 -26.26 17.42 -0.68
CA ASN A 566 -26.82 18.43 0.23
C ASN A 566 -28.08 19.03 -0.37
N ASP A 567 -29.18 18.95 0.36
CA ASP A 567 -30.45 19.65 0.13
C ASP A 567 -30.32 21.18 0.38
N GLU A 568 -29.21 21.80 0.05
CA GLU A 568 -29.05 23.25 0.15
C GLU A 568 -29.06 23.87 -1.25
N GLU A 569 -30.20 23.83 -1.92
CA GLU A 569 -30.67 24.80 -2.94
C GLU A 569 -31.95 24.23 -3.59
N ALA A 570 -33.06 24.25 -2.84
CA ALA A 570 -34.40 24.19 -3.41
C ALA A 570 -35.04 25.59 -3.31
#